data_3f3c5bbdb40556181370f8e0feba648e
#
_entry.id   3f3c5bbdb40556181370f8e0feba648e
#
_cell.length_a   1.000
_cell.length_b   1.000
_cell.length_c   1.000
_cell.angle_alpha   90.00
_cell.angle_beta   90.00
_cell.angle_gamma   90.00
#
_symmetry.space_group_name_H-M   'P 1'
#
loop_
_entity.id
_entity.type
_entity.pdbx_description
1 polymer ?
#
loop_
_entity_poly.entity_id
_entity_poly.type
_entity_poly.pdbx_seq_one_letter_code
_entity_poly.pdbx_strand_id
1 'polypeptide(L)'
;MEIKITTYVDNEKVHDEKYVGEYIVENTYEKIQYIDKNEKKIKIFIDKMKESVSIEKDNSKMSIEYSRKSSEYTTVYGIMKLDTQLVKINKLTRNNLVMHEIIYNIFFDQEKQQNKLKILVKNSGN
;
A
#
# COMPACT_ATOMS: atom_id res chain seq x y z
N MET A 1 -12.93 -9.33 -6.86
CA MET A 1 -13.25 -8.01 -6.31
C MET A 1 -12.62 -6.91 -7.12
N GLU A 2 -13.28 -5.78 -7.21
CA GLU A 2 -12.69 -4.60 -7.84
C GLU A 2 -11.86 -3.84 -6.81
N ILE A 3 -10.62 -3.54 -7.18
CA ILE A 3 -9.68 -2.84 -6.32
C ILE A 3 -9.24 -1.57 -7.04
N LYS A 4 -9.47 -0.42 -6.40
CA LYS A 4 -9.03 0.86 -6.93
C LYS A 4 -7.89 1.38 -6.07
N ILE A 5 -6.76 1.65 -6.69
CA ILE A 5 -5.57 2.16 -6.02
C ILE A 5 -5.35 3.61 -6.47
N THR A 6 -5.34 4.52 -5.50
CA THR A 6 -5.06 5.93 -5.77
C THR A 6 -3.88 6.35 -4.92
N THR A 7 -2.87 6.92 -5.56
CA THR A 7 -1.65 7.35 -4.88
C THR A 7 -1.50 8.87 -4.99
N TYR A 8 -1.20 9.51 -3.86
CA TYR A 8 -0.90 10.94 -3.78
C TYR A 8 0.53 11.11 -3.28
N VAL A 9 1.25 12.02 -3.91
CA VAL A 9 2.59 12.42 -3.48
C VAL A 9 2.52 13.91 -3.15
N ASP A 10 2.80 14.26 -1.90
CA ASP A 10 2.72 15.64 -1.40
C ASP A 10 1.38 16.30 -1.78
N ASN A 11 0.28 15.55 -1.55
CA ASN A 11 -1.11 15.95 -1.81
C ASN A 11 -1.50 16.03 -3.28
N GLU A 12 -0.63 15.64 -4.20
CA GLU A 12 -0.93 15.64 -5.62
C GLU A 12 -1.21 14.21 -6.09
N LYS A 13 -2.34 13.99 -6.75
CA LYS A 13 -2.70 12.67 -7.26
C LYS A 13 -1.81 12.31 -8.44
N VAL A 14 -1.02 11.24 -8.27
CA VAL A 14 -0.06 10.81 -9.30
C VAL A 14 -0.45 9.48 -9.95
N HIS A 15 -1.37 8.74 -9.35
CA HIS A 15 -1.76 7.44 -9.86
C HIS A 15 -3.20 7.13 -9.46
N ASP A 16 -3.98 6.55 -10.38
CA ASP A 16 -5.38 6.21 -10.13
C ASP A 16 -5.74 5.04 -11.07
N GLU A 17 -5.70 3.82 -10.56
CA GLU A 17 -5.86 2.61 -11.35
C GLU A 17 -6.85 1.65 -10.72
N LYS A 18 -7.53 0.89 -11.58
CA LYS A 18 -8.46 -0.16 -11.16
C LYS A 18 -7.91 -1.53 -11.54
N TYR A 19 -8.06 -2.47 -10.63
CA TYR A 19 -7.62 -3.84 -10.82
C TYR A 19 -8.71 -4.81 -10.34
N VAL A 20 -8.63 -6.05 -10.80
CA VAL A 20 -9.41 -7.16 -10.26
C VAL A 20 -8.45 -7.97 -9.38
N GLY A 21 -8.85 -8.22 -8.15
CA GLY A 21 -7.98 -8.92 -7.22
C GLY A 21 -8.73 -9.59 -6.09
N GLU A 22 -8.00 -9.89 -5.04
CA GLU A 22 -8.51 -10.57 -3.86
C GLU A 22 -8.34 -9.70 -2.63
N TYR A 23 -9.32 -9.80 -1.74
CA TYR A 23 -9.28 -9.15 -0.44
C TYR A 23 -9.56 -10.20 0.62
N ILE A 24 -8.59 -10.46 1.48
CA ILE A 24 -8.67 -11.50 2.50
C ILE A 24 -8.58 -10.84 3.87
N VAL A 25 -9.57 -11.11 4.72
CA VAL A 25 -9.60 -10.58 6.09
C VAL A 25 -9.36 -11.73 7.06
N GLU A 26 -8.27 -11.64 7.78
CA GLU A 26 -7.90 -12.59 8.83
C GLU A 26 -8.02 -11.92 10.20
N ASN A 27 -7.83 -12.68 11.28
CA ASN A 27 -7.96 -12.15 12.64
C ASN A 27 -6.93 -11.06 12.94
N THR A 28 -5.70 -11.23 12.47
CA THR A 28 -4.60 -10.33 12.80
C THR A 28 -4.18 -9.41 11.66
N TYR A 29 -4.61 -9.69 10.43
CA TYR A 29 -4.22 -8.89 9.28
C TYR A 29 -5.29 -8.92 8.18
N GLU A 30 -5.17 -7.97 7.26
CA GLU A 30 -5.92 -7.94 6.01
C GLU A 30 -4.92 -7.96 4.86
N LYS A 31 -5.26 -8.67 3.80
CA LYS A 31 -4.39 -8.79 2.63
C LYS A 31 -5.15 -8.39 1.37
N ILE A 32 -4.55 -7.53 0.59
CA ILE A 32 -5.06 -7.11 -0.72
C ILE A 32 -4.05 -7.58 -1.76
N GLN A 33 -4.50 -8.31 -2.75
CA GLN A 33 -3.64 -8.89 -3.76
C GLN A 33 -4.19 -8.65 -5.15
N TYR A 34 -3.35 -8.17 -6.06
CA TYR A 34 -3.71 -7.97 -7.46
C TYR A 34 -2.48 -8.05 -8.33
N ILE A 35 -2.70 -8.10 -9.65
CA ILE A 35 -1.63 -8.08 -10.64
C ILE A 35 -1.68 -6.71 -11.32
N ASP A 36 -0.56 -6.00 -11.33
CA ASP A 36 -0.50 -4.66 -11.89
C ASP A 36 -0.36 -4.70 -13.42
N LYS A 37 -0.24 -3.52 -14.04
CA LYS A 37 -0.16 -3.39 -15.50
C LYS A 37 1.09 -4.01 -16.10
N ASN A 38 2.14 -4.18 -15.29
CA ASN A 38 3.40 -4.77 -15.73
C ASN A 38 3.46 -6.27 -15.40
N GLU A 39 2.30 -6.87 -15.12
CA GLU A 39 2.18 -8.29 -14.78
C GLU A 39 2.91 -8.66 -13.49
N LYS A 40 3.11 -7.69 -12.60
CA LYS A 40 3.72 -7.89 -11.31
C LYS A 40 2.67 -8.18 -10.25
N LYS A 41 2.93 -9.16 -9.42
CA LYS A 41 2.03 -9.51 -8.33
C LYS A 41 2.28 -8.59 -7.15
N ILE A 42 1.24 -7.87 -6.75
CA ILE A 42 1.29 -6.93 -5.63
C ILE A 42 0.50 -7.52 -4.48
N LYS A 43 1.10 -7.55 -3.29
CA LYS A 43 0.44 -7.95 -2.06
C LYS A 43 0.61 -6.84 -1.03
N ILE A 44 -0.50 -6.39 -0.47
CA ILE A 44 -0.50 -5.37 0.57
C ILE A 44 -1.05 -6.02 1.83
N PHE A 45 -0.23 -6.10 2.87
CA PHE A 45 -0.63 -6.63 4.17
C PHE A 45 -0.81 -5.48 5.13
N ILE A 46 -1.95 -5.45 5.79
CA ILE A 46 -2.24 -4.46 6.83
C ILE A 46 -2.38 -5.22 8.15
N ASP A 47 -1.44 -5.01 9.05
CA ASP A 47 -1.44 -5.65 10.36
C ASP A 47 -2.36 -4.86 11.29
N LYS A 48 -3.40 -5.52 11.80
CA LYS A 48 -4.39 -4.87 12.66
C LYS A 48 -3.88 -4.66 14.09
N MET A 49 -2.95 -5.48 14.53
CA MET A 49 -2.46 -5.44 15.91
C MET A 49 -1.38 -4.40 16.10
N LYS A 50 -0.46 -4.29 15.15
CA LYS A 50 0.66 -3.35 15.23
C LYS A 50 0.44 -2.05 14.48
N GLU A 51 -0.64 -1.98 13.69
CA GLU A 51 -0.86 -0.86 12.78
C GLU A 51 0.37 -0.65 11.89
N SER A 52 0.67 -1.67 11.12
CA SER A 52 1.79 -1.63 10.17
C SER A 52 1.33 -2.13 8.81
N VAL A 53 2.08 -1.75 7.78
CA VAL A 53 1.78 -2.11 6.40
C VAL A 53 3.01 -2.71 5.76
N SER A 54 2.81 -3.76 4.96
CA SER A 54 3.87 -4.36 4.17
C SER A 54 3.39 -4.44 2.72
N ILE A 55 4.19 -3.93 1.81
CA ILE A 55 3.88 -3.97 0.38
C ILE A 55 4.93 -4.85 -0.30
N GLU A 56 4.48 -5.96 -0.89
CA GLU A 56 5.35 -6.88 -1.62
C GLU A 56 5.06 -6.78 -3.10
N LYS A 57 6.10 -6.63 -3.88
CA LYS A 57 6.02 -6.61 -5.35
C LYS A 57 7.08 -7.56 -5.87
N ASP A 58 6.65 -8.73 -6.37
CA ASP A 58 7.56 -9.81 -6.77
C ASP A 58 8.54 -10.16 -5.64
N ASN A 59 9.82 -9.84 -5.82
CA ASN A 59 10.88 -10.15 -4.86
C ASN A 59 11.23 -8.98 -3.94
N SER A 60 10.52 -7.86 -4.07
CA SER A 60 10.77 -6.67 -3.26
C SER A 60 9.72 -6.55 -2.16
N LYS A 61 10.13 -6.08 -0.99
CA LYS A 61 9.24 -5.87 0.13
C LYS A 61 9.55 -4.54 0.80
N MET A 62 8.52 -3.73 1.00
CA MET A 62 8.63 -2.47 1.72
C MET A 62 7.78 -2.55 2.98
N SER A 63 8.41 -2.32 4.13
CA SER A 63 7.73 -2.32 5.43
C SER A 63 7.52 -0.90 5.90
N ILE A 64 6.30 -0.60 6.34
CA ILE A 64 5.89 0.73 6.79
C ILE A 64 5.33 0.61 8.20
N GLU A 65 6.03 1.20 9.17
CA GLU A 65 5.65 1.19 10.57
C GLU A 65 5.81 2.59 11.16
N TYR A 66 5.28 2.82 12.35
CA TYR A 66 5.43 4.11 13.02
C TYR A 66 6.89 4.41 13.38
N SER A 67 7.70 3.38 13.62
CA SER A 67 9.15 3.55 13.71
C SER A 67 9.73 3.55 12.30
N ARG A 68 10.75 4.37 12.08
CA ARG A 68 11.39 4.48 10.76
C ARG A 68 12.04 3.15 10.38
N LYS A 69 11.72 2.65 9.20
CA LYS A 69 12.21 1.38 8.66
C LYS A 69 12.97 1.61 7.37
N SER A 70 14.03 0.81 7.18
CA SER A 70 14.80 0.82 5.95
C SER A 70 14.47 -0.45 5.17
N SER A 71 14.17 -0.30 3.88
CA SER A 71 13.83 -1.41 2.99
C SER A 71 14.66 -1.32 1.72
N GLU A 72 14.98 -2.47 1.16
CA GLU A 72 15.62 -2.53 -0.15
C GLU A 72 14.55 -2.75 -1.21
N TYR A 73 14.59 -1.93 -2.24
CA TYR A 73 13.61 -1.97 -3.32
C TYR A 73 14.32 -2.15 -4.65
N THR A 74 13.96 -3.19 -5.40
CA THR A 74 14.59 -3.47 -6.69
C THR A 74 13.93 -2.65 -7.77
N THR A 75 14.74 -1.86 -8.48
CA THR A 75 14.28 -1.04 -9.61
C THR A 75 15.05 -1.45 -10.87
N VAL A 76 14.65 -0.87 -12.01
CA VAL A 76 15.37 -1.08 -13.28
C VAL A 76 16.80 -0.51 -13.22
N TYR A 77 17.07 0.37 -12.26
CA TYR A 77 18.40 0.99 -12.08
C TYR A 77 19.22 0.29 -10.98
N GLY A 78 18.72 -0.81 -10.42
CA GLY A 78 19.40 -1.55 -9.37
C GLY A 78 18.64 -1.52 -8.06
N ILE A 79 19.31 -1.88 -6.97
CA ILE A 79 18.73 -1.92 -5.63
C ILE A 79 18.79 -0.54 -5.01
N MET A 80 17.65 -0.04 -4.54
CA MET A 80 17.53 1.24 -3.87
C MET A 80 17.11 1.01 -2.42
N LYS A 81 17.78 1.68 -1.49
CA LYS A 81 17.36 1.68 -0.08
C LYS A 81 16.44 2.84 0.17
N LEU A 82 15.27 2.55 0.75
CA LEU A 82 14.28 3.55 1.11
C LEU A 82 13.97 3.45 2.59
N ASP A 83 13.99 4.58 3.26
CA ASP A 83 13.49 4.67 4.63
C ASP A 83 12.06 5.16 4.58
N THR A 84 11.20 4.50 5.34
CA THR A 84 9.77 4.83 5.40
C THR A 84 9.34 4.97 6.85
N GLN A 85 8.28 5.74 7.07
CA GLN A 85 7.67 5.89 8.38
C GLN A 85 6.18 6.11 8.22
N LEU A 86 5.40 5.30 8.91
CA LEU A 86 3.94 5.42 8.91
C LEU A 86 3.53 6.67 9.68
N VAL A 87 2.60 7.43 9.10
CA VAL A 87 2.00 8.59 9.75
C VAL A 87 0.63 8.24 10.28
N LYS A 88 -0.21 7.58 9.45
CA LYS A 88 -1.60 7.30 9.83
C LYS A 88 -2.19 6.18 8.98
N ILE A 89 -3.04 5.36 9.59
CA ILE A 89 -3.86 4.38 8.89
C ILE A 89 -5.32 4.64 9.26
N ASN A 90 -6.18 4.76 8.24
CA ASN A 90 -7.62 4.87 8.43
C ASN A 90 -8.32 3.77 7.65
N LYS A 91 -9.44 3.30 8.18
CA LYS A 91 -10.29 2.33 7.51
C LYS A 91 -11.74 2.79 7.62
N LEU A 92 -12.44 2.79 6.49
CA LEU A 92 -13.85 3.11 6.42
C LEU A 92 -14.58 1.97 5.72
N THR A 93 -15.63 1.45 6.36
CA THR A 93 -16.43 0.36 5.79
C THR A 93 -17.86 0.85 5.59
N ARG A 94 -18.41 0.66 4.38
CA ARG A 94 -19.79 0.99 4.06
C ARG A 94 -20.36 -0.05 3.11
N ASN A 95 -21.41 -0.75 3.54
CA ASN A 95 -22.09 -1.74 2.70
C ASN A 95 -21.10 -2.71 2.05
N ASN A 96 -20.94 -2.65 0.74
CA ASN A 96 -20.05 -3.54 -0.02
C ASN A 96 -18.70 -2.88 -0.34
N LEU A 97 -18.36 -1.84 0.39
CA LEU A 97 -17.18 -1.03 0.11
C LEU A 97 -16.30 -0.91 1.33
N VAL A 98 -15.01 -1.15 1.16
CA VAL A 98 -13.99 -0.94 2.20
C VAL A 98 -12.93 -0.01 1.63
N MET A 99 -12.63 1.04 2.35
CA MET A 99 -11.56 1.97 1.97
C MET A 99 -10.49 1.96 3.05
N HIS A 100 -9.26 1.76 2.62
CA HIS A 100 -8.07 1.92 3.46
C HIS A 100 -7.32 3.16 3.01
N GLU A 101 -6.90 3.98 3.95
CA GLU A 101 -6.07 5.14 3.68
C GLU A 101 -4.80 5.00 4.50
N ILE A 102 -3.66 4.98 3.82
CA ILE A 102 -2.36 4.80 4.44
C ILE A 102 -1.52 6.03 4.10
N ILE A 103 -1.12 6.78 5.13
CA ILE A 103 -0.28 7.96 4.96
C ILE A 103 1.09 7.64 5.54
N TYR A 104 2.12 7.78 4.74
CA TYR A 104 3.48 7.48 5.17
C TYR A 104 4.48 8.42 4.51
N ASN A 105 5.64 8.55 5.13
CA ASN A 105 6.74 9.35 4.60
C ASN A 105 7.79 8.43 4.00
N ILE A 106 8.38 8.88 2.90
CA ILE A 106 9.57 8.29 2.31
C ILE A 106 10.70 9.30 2.47
N PHE A 107 11.84 8.85 2.97
CA PHE A 107 13.00 9.71 3.19
C PHE A 107 14.06 9.44 2.13
N PHE A 108 14.48 10.48 1.44
CA PHE A 108 15.54 10.45 0.44
C PHE A 108 16.64 11.40 0.90
N ASP A 109 17.75 10.87 1.34
CA ASP A 109 18.86 11.70 1.85
C ASP A 109 18.37 12.68 2.92
N GLN A 110 18.24 13.97 2.59
CA GLN A 110 17.78 14.99 3.51
C GLN A 110 16.35 15.45 3.22
N GLU A 111 15.71 14.84 2.23
CA GLU A 111 14.35 15.22 1.84
C GLU A 111 13.33 14.21 2.35
N LYS A 112 12.10 14.68 2.53
CA LYS A 112 10.98 13.87 2.96
C LYS A 112 9.84 14.06 1.99
N GLN A 113 9.30 12.94 1.51
CA GLN A 113 8.14 12.92 0.64
C GLN A 113 6.99 12.26 1.38
N GLN A 114 5.83 12.92 1.44
CA GLN A 114 4.64 12.31 2.04
C GLN A 114 3.83 11.62 0.97
N ASN A 115 3.53 10.36 1.20
CA ASN A 115 2.71 9.56 0.30
C ASN A 115 1.40 9.20 0.99
N LYS A 116 0.33 9.22 0.22
CA LYS A 116 -0.98 8.74 0.65
C LYS A 116 -1.42 7.66 -0.32
N LEU A 117 -1.71 6.48 0.20
CA LEU A 117 -2.21 5.36 -0.58
C LEU A 117 -3.65 5.12 -0.17
N LYS A 118 -4.57 5.28 -1.12
CA LYS A 118 -5.98 4.96 -0.91
C LYS A 118 -6.29 3.67 -1.64
N ILE A 119 -6.81 2.69 -0.91
CA ILE A 119 -7.19 1.41 -1.47
C ILE A 119 -8.68 1.23 -1.26
N LEU A 120 -9.41 1.20 -2.36
CA LEU A 120 -10.84 1.00 -2.34
C LEU A 120 -11.14 -0.41 -2.83
N VAL A 121 -11.73 -1.21 -1.96
CA VAL A 121 -12.12 -2.58 -2.29
C VAL A 121 -13.63 -2.63 -2.41
N LYS A 122 -14.11 -2.98 -3.59
CA LYS A 122 -15.53 -3.07 -3.87
C LYS A 122 -15.88 -4.52 -4.21
N ASN A 123 -16.91 -5.04 -3.56
CA ASN A 123 -17.41 -6.35 -3.91
C ASN A 123 -18.20 -6.25 -5.22
N SER A 124 -17.62 -6.81 -6.29
CA SER A 124 -18.21 -6.79 -7.62
C SER A 124 -19.20 -7.94 -7.84
N GLY A 125 -19.35 -8.79 -6.86
CA GLY A 125 -20.17 -9.99 -6.96
C GLY A 125 -21.65 -9.78 -6.74
N ASN A 126 -22.20 -8.65 -6.98
CA ASN A 126 -23.59 -8.23 -6.77
C ASN A 126 -23.88 -7.54 -5.54
#